data_3aa0726ff2f77273991992d89712be23
#
_entry.id   3aa0726ff2f77273991992d89712be23
#
_cell.length_a   1.000
_cell.length_b   1.000
_cell.length_c   1.000
_cell.angle_alpha   90.00
_cell.angle_beta   90.00
_cell.angle_gamma   90.00
#
_symmetry.space_group_name_H-M   'P 1'
#
loop_
_entity.id
_entity.type
_entity.pdbx_description
1 polymer ?
#
loop_
_entity_poly.entity_id
_entity_poly.type
_entity_poly.pdbx_seq_one_letter_code
_entity_poly.pdbx_strand_id
1 'polypeptide(L)'
;MLFATLGSINDGNIKILEDESIKITEDLTIIGRKDKTERNRKNSRELIEQADQNTYLILTDHQPVELIENSRLGYDLQLSGHTHNGQIFPFNLIMKFFNLSEFIYGNKKIGKFNIIVSSGFSGWGYPIRTAGNSEYVVINLKKENTK
;
A
#
# COMPACT_ATOMS: atom_id res chain seq x y z
N MET A 1 -2.05 7.61 5.07
CA MET A 1 -1.00 8.28 4.31
C MET A 1 0.31 7.63 4.72
N LEU A 2 0.70 6.57 4.03
CA LEU A 2 1.85 5.79 4.51
C LEU A 2 3.19 6.36 4.04
N PHE A 3 3.25 7.04 2.91
CA PHE A 3 4.52 7.48 2.34
C PHE A 3 4.45 8.79 1.56
N ALA A 4 3.30 9.31 1.25
CA ALA A 4 3.18 10.53 0.45
C ALA A 4 3.44 11.83 1.24
N THR A 5 3.64 11.78 2.56
CA THR A 5 3.82 12.99 3.38
C THR A 5 5.23 13.18 3.92
N LEU A 6 6.18 12.40 3.47
CA LEU A 6 7.58 12.58 3.87
C LEU A 6 8.33 13.60 3.01
N GLY A 7 7.64 14.31 2.14
CA GLY A 7 8.23 15.32 1.24
C GLY A 7 8.86 16.56 1.90
N SER A 8 8.91 16.61 3.23
CA SER A 8 9.59 17.72 3.95
C SER A 8 10.63 17.25 4.98
N ILE A 9 10.91 15.96 5.06
CA ILE A 9 11.95 15.47 5.97
C ILE A 9 13.25 15.35 5.19
N ASN A 10 13.98 16.45 5.10
CA ASN A 10 15.33 16.55 4.56
C ASN A 10 16.40 16.04 5.55
N ASP A 11 16.09 15.07 6.39
CA ASP A 11 17.08 14.37 7.20
C ASP A 11 17.62 13.18 6.40
N GLY A 12 18.88 13.25 6.03
CA GLY A 12 19.63 12.48 5.04
C GLY A 12 19.56 10.93 5.06
N ASN A 13 18.59 10.35 5.76
CA ASN A 13 18.41 8.90 5.88
C ASN A 13 17.04 8.38 5.40
N ILE A 14 16.15 9.24 4.88
CA ILE A 14 14.84 8.83 4.40
C ILE A 14 14.79 8.95 2.88
N LYS A 15 14.59 7.84 2.20
CA LYS A 15 14.36 7.83 0.74
C LYS A 15 12.87 7.81 0.45
N ILE A 16 12.39 8.79 -0.31
CA ILE A 16 11.04 8.83 -0.86
C ILE A 16 11.06 8.09 -2.19
N LEU A 17 10.14 7.17 -2.40
CA LEU A 17 9.98 6.45 -3.66
C LEU A 17 8.76 7.00 -4.40
N GLU A 18 9.02 7.58 -5.58
CA GLU A 18 8.01 8.17 -6.46
C GLU A 18 8.07 7.52 -7.84
N ASP A 19 7.33 6.43 -8.02
CA ASP A 19 7.40 5.55 -9.19
C ASP A 19 8.80 4.94 -9.39
N GLU A 20 9.41 4.54 -8.28
CA GLU A 20 10.74 3.97 -8.20
C GLU A 20 10.74 2.67 -7.39
N SER A 21 11.78 1.87 -7.60
CA SER A 21 12.07 0.69 -6.78
C SER A 21 13.40 0.81 -6.06
N ILE A 22 13.51 0.14 -4.93
CA ILE A 22 14.76 0.00 -4.19
C ILE A 22 14.91 -1.44 -3.71
N LYS A 23 16.07 -2.03 -3.98
CA LYS A 23 16.46 -3.31 -3.43
C LYS A 23 16.95 -3.12 -2.00
N ILE A 24 16.27 -3.71 -1.04
CA ILE A 24 16.59 -3.58 0.40
C ILE A 24 17.59 -4.65 0.82
N THR A 25 17.36 -5.89 0.35
CA THR A 25 18.25 -7.03 0.55
C THR A 25 18.33 -7.83 -0.75
N GLU A 26 19.16 -8.89 -0.79
CA GLU A 26 19.23 -9.78 -1.95
C GLU A 26 17.88 -10.44 -2.29
N ASP A 27 16.98 -10.55 -1.32
CA ASP A 27 15.70 -11.24 -1.45
C ASP A 27 14.48 -10.29 -1.37
N LEU A 28 14.67 -8.96 -1.21
CA LEU A 28 13.58 -8.03 -0.96
C LEU A 28 13.73 -6.73 -1.75
N THR A 29 12.71 -6.40 -2.52
CA THR A 29 12.57 -5.13 -3.23
C THR A 29 11.28 -4.41 -2.83
N ILE A 30 11.39 -3.11 -2.56
CA ILE A 30 10.23 -2.23 -2.32
C ILE A 30 10.05 -1.33 -3.53
N ILE A 31 8.81 -1.21 -3.98
CA ILE A 31 8.39 -0.35 -5.08
C ILE A 31 7.43 0.68 -4.52
N GLY A 32 7.79 1.96 -4.63
CA GLY A 32 6.95 3.08 -4.22
C GLY A 32 6.24 3.68 -5.41
N ARG A 33 4.93 3.77 -5.35
CA ARG A 33 4.10 4.33 -6.40
C ARG A 33 3.57 5.69 -6.01
N LYS A 34 3.59 6.65 -6.94
CA LYS A 34 3.00 7.99 -6.77
C LYS A 34 1.52 7.91 -6.45
N ASP A 35 0.97 8.98 -5.88
CA ASP A 35 -0.46 9.09 -5.62
C ASP A 35 -1.28 9.00 -6.93
N LYS A 36 -2.47 8.41 -6.85
CA LYS A 36 -3.36 8.21 -8.01
C LYS A 36 -3.78 9.53 -8.67
N THR A 37 -3.70 10.65 -7.97
CA THR A 37 -4.03 11.97 -8.50
C THR A 37 -2.91 12.57 -9.37
N GLU A 38 -1.71 12.00 -9.31
CA GLU A 38 -0.58 12.46 -10.12
C GLU A 38 -0.76 12.06 -11.60
N ARG A 39 -0.69 13.05 -12.50
CA ARG A 39 -0.94 12.85 -13.94
C ARG A 39 0.10 11.96 -14.63
N ASN A 40 1.32 11.97 -14.14
CA ASN A 40 2.46 11.23 -14.70
C ASN A 40 2.80 9.97 -13.90
N ARG A 41 1.86 9.46 -13.11
CA ARG A 41 2.00 8.23 -12.35
C ARG A 41 2.17 7.04 -13.29
N LYS A 42 3.22 6.24 -13.07
CA LYS A 42 3.45 5.00 -13.80
C LYS A 42 2.38 3.95 -13.45
N ASN A 43 2.04 3.10 -14.41
CA ASN A 43 1.20 1.94 -14.12
C ASN A 43 2.02 0.84 -13.41
N SER A 44 1.31 -0.11 -12.78
CA SER A 44 1.94 -1.17 -12.00
C SER A 44 2.86 -2.07 -12.84
N ARG A 45 2.54 -2.26 -14.13
CA ARG A 45 3.36 -3.06 -15.06
C ARG A 45 4.71 -2.39 -15.34
N GLU A 46 4.71 -1.10 -15.64
CA GLU A 46 5.95 -0.34 -15.86
C GLU A 46 6.87 -0.37 -14.63
N LEU A 47 6.28 -0.36 -13.44
CA LEU A 47 7.05 -0.39 -12.18
C LEU A 47 7.68 -1.75 -11.91
N ILE A 48 6.95 -2.84 -12.12
CA ILE A 48 7.47 -4.18 -11.87
C ILE A 48 8.54 -4.58 -12.89
N GLU A 49 8.42 -4.11 -14.14
CA GLU A 49 9.42 -4.33 -15.19
C GLU A 49 10.77 -3.66 -14.88
N GLN A 50 10.77 -2.61 -14.06
CA GLN A 50 11.99 -1.90 -13.60
C GLN A 50 12.57 -2.48 -12.30
N ALA A 51 11.89 -3.43 -11.67
CA ALA A 51 12.30 -4.04 -10.41
C ALA A 51 12.99 -5.39 -10.60
N ASP A 52 13.76 -5.81 -9.61
CA ASP A 52 14.35 -7.16 -9.59
C ASP A 52 13.27 -8.19 -9.23
N GLN A 53 12.70 -8.83 -10.26
CA GLN A 53 11.61 -9.78 -10.13
C GLN A 53 12.03 -11.12 -9.49
N ASN A 54 13.32 -11.32 -9.19
CA ASN A 54 13.79 -12.50 -8.45
C ASN A 54 13.72 -12.32 -6.92
N THR A 55 13.22 -11.20 -6.47
CA THR A 55 13.07 -10.85 -5.05
C THR A 55 11.60 -10.87 -4.62
N TYR A 56 11.33 -10.89 -3.31
CA TYR A 56 10.00 -10.63 -2.77
C TYR A 56 9.62 -9.17 -3.04
N LEU A 57 8.55 -8.95 -3.78
CA LEU A 57 8.15 -7.63 -4.28
C LEU A 57 7.05 -7.01 -3.42
N ILE A 58 7.37 -5.91 -2.74
CA ILE A 58 6.40 -5.12 -1.98
C ILE A 58 6.06 -3.86 -2.76
N LEU A 59 4.79 -3.73 -3.16
CA LEU A 59 4.24 -2.50 -3.71
C LEU A 59 3.69 -1.63 -2.57
N THR A 60 4.17 -0.41 -2.45
CA THR A 60 3.59 0.62 -1.59
C THR A 60 2.80 1.60 -2.46
N ASP A 61 1.48 1.52 -2.38
CA ASP A 61 0.55 2.38 -3.10
C ASP A 61 -0.45 2.96 -2.10
N HIS A 62 -0.60 4.29 -2.07
CA HIS A 62 -1.51 4.93 -1.13
C HIS A 62 -2.94 4.42 -1.30
N GLN A 63 -3.43 4.30 -2.52
CA GLN A 63 -4.77 3.78 -2.81
C GLN A 63 -4.75 2.27 -3.07
N PRO A 64 -5.69 1.50 -2.50
CA PRO A 64 -5.84 0.07 -2.76
C PRO A 64 -6.56 -0.18 -4.09
N VAL A 65 -5.84 -0.01 -5.20
CA VAL A 65 -6.34 -0.12 -6.57
C VAL A 65 -5.56 -1.15 -7.37
N GLU A 66 -6.13 -1.59 -8.49
CA GLU A 66 -5.52 -2.53 -9.43
C GLU A 66 -5.14 -3.87 -8.78
N LEU A 67 -5.85 -4.28 -7.72
CA LEU A 67 -5.48 -5.44 -6.89
C LEU A 67 -5.43 -6.77 -7.67
N ILE A 68 -6.37 -6.97 -8.60
CA ILE A 68 -6.39 -8.17 -9.46
C ILE A 68 -5.26 -8.12 -10.47
N GLU A 69 -4.99 -6.96 -11.05
CA GLU A 69 -3.87 -6.80 -11.98
C GLU A 69 -2.53 -7.03 -11.29
N ASN A 70 -2.32 -6.41 -10.13
CA ASN A 70 -1.11 -6.56 -9.34
C ASN A 70 -0.85 -8.02 -8.94
N SER A 71 -1.90 -8.78 -8.61
CA SER A 71 -1.78 -10.22 -8.35
C SER A 71 -1.31 -11.03 -9.57
N ARG A 72 -1.67 -10.60 -10.79
CA ARG A 72 -1.28 -11.26 -12.05
C ARG A 72 0.11 -10.85 -12.51
N LEU A 73 0.54 -9.65 -12.17
CA LEU A 73 1.85 -9.12 -12.50
C LEU A 73 2.97 -9.78 -11.68
N GLY A 74 2.67 -10.38 -10.53
CA GLY A 74 3.64 -11.09 -9.71
C GLY A 74 4.15 -10.32 -8.50
N TYR A 75 3.45 -9.26 -8.08
CA TYR A 75 3.67 -8.67 -6.76
C TYR A 75 3.34 -9.67 -5.66
N ASP A 76 4.10 -9.67 -4.56
CA ASP A 76 3.87 -10.56 -3.41
C ASP A 76 3.02 -9.89 -2.33
N LEU A 77 3.23 -8.59 -2.12
CA LEU A 77 2.53 -7.82 -1.10
C LEU A 77 2.23 -6.40 -1.59
N GLN A 78 1.01 -5.93 -1.36
CA GLN A 78 0.67 -4.51 -1.48
C GLN A 78 0.30 -3.93 -0.12
N LEU A 79 0.88 -2.78 0.18
CA LEU A 79 0.59 -1.96 1.36
C LEU A 79 -0.13 -0.69 0.93
N SER A 80 -1.31 -0.48 1.48
CA SER A 80 -2.16 0.68 1.15
C SER A 80 -2.81 1.28 2.39
N GLY A 81 -3.34 2.47 2.24
CA GLY A 81 -4.12 3.18 3.25
C GLY A 81 -5.33 3.87 2.63
N HIS A 82 -5.37 5.20 2.64
CA HIS A 82 -6.34 6.08 1.99
C HIS A 82 -7.78 6.02 2.51
N THR A 83 -8.34 4.84 2.65
CA THR A 83 -9.76 4.62 2.95
C THR A 83 -10.14 5.00 4.38
N HIS A 84 -9.15 5.06 5.29
CA HIS A 84 -9.33 5.29 6.73
C HIS A 84 -10.42 4.40 7.37
N ASN A 85 -10.71 3.23 6.75
CA ASN A 85 -11.85 2.37 7.09
C ASN A 85 -13.18 3.15 7.12
N GLY A 86 -13.33 4.16 6.24
CA GLY A 86 -14.48 5.05 6.19
C GLY A 86 -14.54 6.12 7.29
N GLN A 87 -13.55 6.13 8.20
CA GLN A 87 -13.32 7.09 9.28
C GLN A 87 -14.54 7.38 10.20
N ILE A 88 -15.72 7.65 9.64
CA ILE A 88 -16.93 8.04 10.38
C ILE A 88 -18.04 7.03 10.11
N PHE A 89 -18.65 6.50 11.19
CA PHE A 89 -19.83 5.65 11.11
C PHE A 89 -21.07 6.52 10.71
N PRO A 90 -21.96 6.05 9.81
CA PRO A 90 -21.97 4.73 9.15
C PRO A 90 -21.27 4.70 7.77
N PHE A 91 -20.43 5.69 7.43
CA PHE A 91 -19.83 5.82 6.11
C PHE A 91 -19.00 4.59 5.70
N ASN A 92 -18.36 3.93 6.65
CA ASN A 92 -17.67 2.66 6.42
C ASN A 92 -18.60 1.56 5.87
N LEU A 93 -19.86 1.52 6.30
CA LEU A 93 -20.86 0.59 5.77
C LEU A 93 -21.31 0.98 4.37
N ILE A 94 -21.47 2.28 4.13
CA ILE A 94 -21.82 2.84 2.82
C ILE A 94 -20.73 2.50 1.81
N MET A 95 -19.47 2.71 2.15
CA MET A 95 -18.33 2.35 1.28
C MET A 95 -18.35 0.88 0.89
N LYS A 96 -18.63 -0.02 1.85
CA LYS A 96 -18.74 -1.47 1.60
C LYS A 96 -19.91 -1.79 0.71
N PHE A 97 -21.07 -1.23 0.99
CA PHE A 97 -22.31 -1.52 0.24
C PHE A 97 -22.23 -1.08 -1.23
N PHE A 98 -21.66 0.10 -1.48
CA PHE A 98 -21.52 0.66 -2.82
C PHE A 98 -20.20 0.30 -3.53
N ASN A 99 -19.35 -0.54 -2.92
CA ASN A 99 -18.04 -0.92 -3.47
C ASN A 99 -17.18 0.28 -3.90
N LEU A 100 -17.12 1.33 -3.07
CA LEU A 100 -16.41 2.57 -3.39
C LEU A 100 -14.88 2.41 -3.44
N SER A 101 -14.36 1.27 -3.05
CA SER A 101 -12.96 0.88 -3.15
C SER A 101 -12.86 -0.63 -3.39
N GLU A 102 -11.83 -1.08 -4.09
CA GLU A 102 -11.58 -2.51 -4.34
C GLU A 102 -11.36 -3.29 -3.05
N PHE A 103 -10.76 -2.66 -2.05
CA PHE A 103 -10.61 -3.19 -0.70
C PHE A 103 -10.50 -2.04 0.31
N ILE A 104 -11.27 -2.10 1.40
CA ILE A 104 -11.41 -0.96 2.30
C ILE A 104 -10.46 -1.05 3.50
N TYR A 105 -10.30 -2.24 4.11
CA TYR A 105 -9.57 -2.35 5.36
C TYR A 105 -9.19 -3.81 5.71
N GLY A 106 -8.06 -3.95 6.39
CA GLY A 106 -7.57 -5.22 6.89
C GLY A 106 -6.61 -5.92 5.94
N ASN A 107 -6.60 -7.25 5.96
CA ASN A 107 -5.79 -8.06 5.06
C ASN A 107 -6.66 -8.91 4.12
N LYS A 108 -6.16 -9.13 2.92
CA LYS A 108 -6.78 -9.97 1.90
C LYS A 108 -5.69 -10.69 1.12
N LYS A 109 -6.02 -11.87 0.60
CA LYS A 109 -5.11 -12.65 -0.25
C LYS A 109 -5.79 -12.99 -1.58
N ILE A 110 -5.05 -12.83 -2.68
CA ILE A 110 -5.48 -13.20 -4.03
C ILE A 110 -4.39 -14.11 -4.60
N GLY A 111 -4.63 -15.43 -4.62
CA GLY A 111 -3.59 -16.39 -4.95
C GLY A 111 -2.41 -16.30 -3.97
N LYS A 112 -1.21 -15.96 -4.47
CA LYS A 112 0.00 -15.73 -3.64
C LYS A 112 0.12 -14.28 -3.17
N PHE A 113 -0.56 -13.35 -3.81
CA PHE A 113 -0.50 -11.92 -3.53
C PHE A 113 -1.25 -11.56 -2.25
N ASN A 114 -0.57 -10.88 -1.34
CA ASN A 114 -1.13 -10.39 -0.09
C ASN A 114 -1.42 -8.89 -0.20
N ILE A 115 -2.49 -8.44 0.45
CA ILE A 115 -2.91 -7.04 0.44
C ILE A 115 -3.20 -6.63 1.87
N ILE A 116 -2.60 -5.53 2.31
CA ILE A 116 -2.86 -4.93 3.61
C ILE A 116 -3.29 -3.48 3.40
N VAL A 117 -4.50 -3.16 3.86
CA VAL A 117 -5.03 -1.79 3.86
C VAL A 117 -5.23 -1.33 5.30
N SER A 118 -4.42 -0.36 5.71
CA SER A 118 -4.50 0.22 7.06
C SER A 118 -5.51 1.34 7.12
N SER A 119 -6.18 1.47 8.29
CA SER A 119 -7.00 2.65 8.60
C SER A 119 -6.15 3.89 8.90
N GLY A 120 -4.85 3.71 9.13
CA GLY A 120 -3.89 4.76 9.38
C GLY A 120 -3.90 5.32 10.81
N PHE A 121 -2.83 6.05 11.14
CA PHE A 121 -2.64 6.64 12.46
C PHE A 121 -3.49 7.91 12.65
N SER A 122 -3.59 8.77 11.62
CA SER A 122 -4.38 10.00 11.66
C SER A 122 -5.69 9.87 10.88
N GLY A 123 -6.61 10.84 11.06
CA GLY A 123 -7.79 10.98 10.24
C GLY A 123 -7.55 11.88 9.02
N TRP A 124 -8.56 11.96 8.14
CA TRP A 124 -8.62 12.88 7.02
C TRP A 124 -9.63 13.98 7.33
N GLY A 125 -9.26 15.23 7.03
CA GLY A 125 -10.13 16.37 7.23
C GLY A 125 -10.34 16.70 8.71
N TYR A 126 -11.50 16.38 9.25
CA TYR A 126 -11.80 16.61 10.66
C TYR A 126 -11.14 15.56 11.57
N PRO A 127 -10.67 15.96 12.78
CA PRO A 127 -10.03 15.05 13.74
C PRO A 127 -11.07 14.19 14.49
N ILE A 128 -12.02 13.63 13.77
CA ILE A 128 -13.08 12.77 14.30
C ILE A 128 -12.99 11.41 13.64
N ARG A 129 -12.94 10.37 14.45
CA ARG A 129 -12.97 8.98 14.01
C ARG A 129 -13.98 8.21 14.88
N THR A 130 -15.01 7.65 14.25
CA THR A 130 -16.05 6.84 14.92
C THR A 130 -16.20 5.45 14.31
N ALA A 131 -15.55 5.20 13.15
CA ALA A 131 -15.53 3.91 12.48
C ALA A 131 -14.17 3.21 12.71
N GLY A 132 -13.90 2.80 13.94
CA GLY A 132 -12.67 2.11 14.34
C GLY A 132 -11.62 3.03 14.96
N ASN A 133 -10.48 2.45 15.32
CA ASN A 133 -9.38 3.13 15.99
C ASN A 133 -8.28 3.54 14.99
N SER A 134 -7.45 4.49 15.41
CA SER A 134 -6.15 4.73 14.76
C SER A 134 -5.24 3.52 14.96
N GLU A 135 -4.46 3.18 13.95
CA GLU A 135 -3.57 2.02 14.01
C GLU A 135 -2.26 2.25 13.26
N TYR A 136 -1.29 1.46 13.62
CA TYR A 136 -0.13 1.14 12.80
C TYR A 136 -0.04 -0.38 12.61
N VAL A 137 0.54 -0.81 11.50
CA VAL A 137 0.65 -2.22 11.16
C VAL A 137 2.11 -2.64 11.22
N VAL A 138 2.41 -3.70 11.98
CA VAL A 138 3.73 -4.32 12.02
C VAL A 138 3.70 -5.57 11.16
N ILE A 139 4.60 -5.65 10.19
CA ILE A 139 4.71 -6.77 9.26
C ILE A 139 6.05 -7.45 9.47
N ASN A 140 6.00 -8.72 9.83
CA ASN A 140 7.19 -9.56 9.99
C ASN A 140 7.37 -10.43 8.74
N LEU A 141 8.36 -10.11 7.93
CA LEU A 141 8.77 -10.93 6.80
C LEU A 141 9.77 -11.99 7.27
N LYS A 142 9.54 -13.23 6.88
CA LYS A 142 10.46 -14.34 7.17
C LYS A 142 10.76 -15.08 5.88
N LYS A 143 12.05 -15.33 5.64
CA LYS A 143 12.49 -16.23 4.56
C LYS A 143 12.26 -17.66 5.03
N GLU A 144 11.46 -18.42 4.27
CA GLU A 144 11.39 -19.87 4.48
C GLU A 144 12.66 -20.51 3.93
N ASN A 145 13.45 -21.14 4.80
CA ASN A 145 14.53 -22.00 4.36
C ASN A 145 13.89 -23.25 3.76
N THR A 146 13.75 -23.28 2.44
CA THR A 146 13.46 -24.53 1.72
C THR A 146 14.59 -25.53 2.03
N LYS A 147 14.27 -26.56 2.80
CA LYS A 147 15.13 -27.73 3.00
C LYS A 147 15.21 -28.54 1.73
#